data_3e66cad4141bfa6bb6eb01038883dbfd
#
_entry.id   3e66cad4141bfa6bb6eb01038883dbfd
#
_cell.length_a   1.000
_cell.length_b   1.000
_cell.length_c   1.000
_cell.angle_alpha   90.00
_cell.angle_beta   90.00
_cell.angle_gamma   90.00
#
_symmetry.space_group_name_H-M   'P 1'
#
loop_
_entity.id
_entity.type
_entity.pdbx_description
1 polymer ?
#
loop_
_entity_poly.entity_id
_entity_poly.type
_entity_poly.pdbx_seq_one_letter_code
_entity_poly.pdbx_strand_id
1 'polypeptide(L)'
;MTVTLSELTTAQGWVHAMRPLPPDVTEELRHRYEVALTHHSTAIEGNTLSQSETQIVIEKGVTIGGKSIVEHLEVIGHKEALDFVIELASDKTPLGEREIREIHSLVMKGQASGDSGRYRTLDVKAAGTNYVYPSHLKVHEMMEAFVAWLGSSPDTHPVDLATEAHLRFVTIHPFRDGNGRVGRLLLNLLLLRHGYPVTVLHVAQRAEYIGALEAIQSGGTRDALDALVREAVARSLLDTLETALSSEKVAVSDAVLAKARAWIQEGA
;
A
#
# COMPACT_ATOMS: atom_id res chain seq x y z
N MET A 1 -15.50 -2.40 -15.07
CA MET A 1 -15.42 -1.01 -15.65
C MET A 1 -14.04 -0.44 -15.33
N THR A 2 -13.44 0.28 -16.26
CA THR A 2 -12.13 0.92 -16.00
C THR A 2 -12.39 2.24 -15.29
N VAL A 3 -12.04 2.32 -14.01
CA VAL A 3 -12.21 3.54 -13.21
C VAL A 3 -11.22 4.61 -13.68
N THR A 4 -11.71 5.82 -13.93
CA THR A 4 -10.89 6.95 -14.37
C THR A 4 -10.32 7.74 -13.20
N LEU A 5 -9.22 8.47 -13.42
CA LEU A 5 -8.63 9.35 -12.42
C LEU A 5 -9.59 10.47 -11.97
N SER A 6 -10.44 10.95 -12.89
CA SER A 6 -11.44 11.98 -12.59
C SER A 6 -12.50 11.48 -11.62
N GLU A 7 -12.94 10.23 -11.76
CA GLU A 7 -13.89 9.59 -10.83
C GLU A 7 -13.25 9.42 -9.44
N LEU A 8 -11.99 8.97 -9.38
CA LEU A 8 -11.26 8.84 -8.12
C LEU A 8 -11.07 10.18 -7.41
N THR A 9 -10.73 11.24 -8.15
CA THR A 9 -10.65 12.61 -7.60
C THR A 9 -11.99 13.07 -7.06
N THR A 10 -13.07 12.80 -7.79
CA THR A 10 -14.41 13.19 -7.39
C THR A 10 -14.84 12.47 -6.10
N ALA A 11 -14.63 11.15 -6.03
CA ALA A 11 -14.97 10.36 -4.86
C ALA A 11 -14.10 10.74 -3.63
N GLN A 12 -12.80 10.99 -3.84
CA GLN A 12 -11.91 11.51 -2.80
C GLN A 12 -12.39 12.87 -2.27
N GLY A 13 -12.88 13.75 -3.16
CA GLY A 13 -13.49 15.02 -2.78
C GLY A 13 -14.72 14.85 -1.86
N TRP A 14 -15.55 13.85 -2.08
CA TRP A 14 -16.67 13.56 -1.18
C TRP A 14 -16.19 13.06 0.19
N VAL A 15 -15.21 12.15 0.24
CA VAL A 15 -14.58 11.72 1.51
C VAL A 15 -14.01 12.94 2.25
N HIS A 16 -13.32 13.84 1.54
CA HIS A 16 -12.77 15.05 2.13
C HIS A 16 -13.86 15.97 2.69
N ALA A 17 -14.99 16.14 2.00
CA ALA A 17 -16.12 16.95 2.43
C ALA A 17 -16.82 16.43 3.71
N MET A 18 -16.64 15.13 4.02
CA MET A 18 -17.18 14.49 5.23
C MET A 18 -16.22 14.63 6.44
N ARG A 19 -15.01 15.13 6.26
CA ARG A 19 -14.02 15.24 7.34
C ARG A 19 -14.29 16.47 8.22
N PRO A 20 -14.00 16.41 9.56
CA PRO A 20 -13.51 15.22 10.26
C PRO A 20 -14.57 14.13 10.40
N LEU A 21 -14.21 12.88 10.11
CA LEU A 21 -15.09 11.74 10.38
C LEU A 21 -15.27 11.55 11.89
N PRO A 22 -16.44 11.05 12.33
CA PRO A 22 -16.66 10.68 13.72
C PRO A 22 -15.59 9.70 14.22
N PRO A 23 -15.19 9.77 15.52
CA PRO A 23 -14.14 8.91 16.06
C PRO A 23 -14.41 7.41 15.91
N ASP A 24 -15.67 6.99 16.07
CA ASP A 24 -16.11 5.60 15.89
C ASP A 24 -15.93 5.11 14.42
N VAL A 25 -16.32 5.94 13.46
CA VAL A 25 -16.11 5.65 12.01
C VAL A 25 -14.63 5.60 11.67
N THR A 26 -13.86 6.56 12.19
CA THR A 26 -12.40 6.61 11.95
C THR A 26 -11.71 5.37 12.52
N GLU A 27 -12.06 4.94 13.72
CA GLU A 27 -11.48 3.77 14.38
C GLU A 27 -11.87 2.47 13.66
N GLU A 28 -13.13 2.34 13.24
CA GLU A 28 -13.60 1.20 12.45
C GLU A 28 -12.83 1.05 11.13
N LEU A 29 -12.73 2.14 10.37
CA LEU A 29 -11.99 2.16 9.11
C LEU A 29 -10.50 1.86 9.32
N ARG A 30 -9.88 2.49 10.32
CA ARG A 30 -8.48 2.26 10.67
C ARG A 30 -8.24 0.79 10.95
N HIS A 31 -9.01 0.20 11.84
CA HIS A 31 -8.87 -1.20 12.24
C HIS A 31 -9.07 -2.17 11.06
N ARG A 32 -10.12 -1.95 10.27
CA ARG A 32 -10.42 -2.77 9.08
C ARG A 32 -9.27 -2.76 8.07
N TYR A 33 -8.77 -1.57 7.74
CA TYR A 33 -7.67 -1.43 6.78
C TYR A 33 -6.33 -1.93 7.32
N GLU A 34 -6.06 -1.78 8.59
CA GLU A 34 -4.88 -2.31 9.25
C GLU A 34 -4.79 -3.83 9.09
N VAL A 35 -5.90 -4.53 9.38
CA VAL A 35 -5.99 -5.98 9.21
C VAL A 35 -5.92 -6.37 7.73
N ALA A 36 -6.71 -5.72 6.87
CA ALA A 36 -6.80 -6.07 5.47
C ALA A 36 -5.46 -5.85 4.73
N LEU A 37 -4.83 -4.67 4.88
CA LEU A 37 -3.57 -4.39 4.21
C LEU A 37 -2.47 -5.32 4.70
N THR A 38 -2.38 -5.56 6.01
CA THR A 38 -1.37 -6.46 6.58
C THR A 38 -1.56 -7.88 6.07
N HIS A 39 -2.78 -8.42 6.11
CA HIS A 39 -3.08 -9.75 5.59
C HIS A 39 -2.72 -9.87 4.11
N HIS A 40 -3.32 -9.04 3.26
CA HIS A 40 -3.13 -9.18 1.81
C HIS A 40 -1.68 -8.91 1.38
N SER A 41 -1.01 -7.94 1.98
CA SER A 41 0.38 -7.61 1.65
C SER A 41 1.36 -8.72 2.03
N THR A 42 1.17 -9.38 3.16
CA THR A 42 2.00 -10.52 3.57
C THR A 42 1.63 -11.80 2.79
N ALA A 43 0.35 -12.03 2.52
CA ALA A 43 -0.12 -13.20 1.76
C ALA A 43 0.33 -13.17 0.28
N ILE A 44 0.47 -12.00 -0.34
CA ILE A 44 1.08 -11.87 -1.68
C ILE A 44 2.51 -12.44 -1.70
N GLU A 45 3.25 -12.33 -0.60
CA GLU A 45 4.61 -12.86 -0.45
C GLU A 45 4.64 -14.32 0.04
N GLY A 46 3.47 -14.93 0.31
CA GLY A 46 3.36 -16.34 0.64
C GLY A 46 3.03 -16.64 2.11
N ASN A 47 2.76 -15.64 2.94
CA ASN A 47 2.25 -15.85 4.28
C ASN A 47 0.89 -16.58 4.23
N THR A 48 0.70 -17.57 5.08
CA THR A 48 -0.47 -18.46 5.03
C THR A 48 -1.51 -18.19 6.11
N LEU A 49 -1.30 -17.18 6.97
CA LEU A 49 -2.31 -16.73 7.93
C LEU A 49 -3.54 -16.19 7.17
N SER A 50 -4.72 -16.66 7.51
CA SER A 50 -5.98 -16.08 7.02
C SER A 50 -6.18 -14.66 7.56
N GLN A 51 -7.12 -13.91 6.98
CA GLN A 51 -7.40 -12.55 7.46
C GLN A 51 -7.88 -12.54 8.91
N SER A 52 -8.70 -13.50 9.33
CA SER A 52 -9.15 -13.65 10.72
C SER A 52 -8.01 -14.03 11.66
N GLU A 53 -7.11 -14.90 11.24
CA GLU A 53 -5.90 -15.25 12.02
C GLU A 53 -4.95 -14.04 12.12
N THR A 54 -4.77 -13.28 11.04
CA THR A 54 -4.02 -12.02 11.04
C THR A 54 -4.58 -11.03 12.04
N GLN A 55 -5.91 -10.87 12.07
CA GLN A 55 -6.59 -10.03 13.05
C GLN A 55 -6.30 -10.47 14.49
N ILE A 56 -6.42 -11.78 14.78
CA ILE A 56 -6.15 -12.33 16.12
C ILE A 56 -4.70 -12.06 16.54
N VAL A 57 -3.74 -12.23 15.62
CA VAL A 57 -2.31 -11.95 15.89
C VAL A 57 -2.10 -10.47 16.21
N ILE A 58 -2.68 -9.56 15.43
CA ILE A 58 -2.55 -8.11 15.62
C ILE A 58 -3.19 -7.66 16.93
N GLU A 59 -4.43 -8.09 17.22
CA GLU A 59 -5.20 -7.61 18.36
C GLU A 59 -4.78 -8.24 19.69
N LYS A 60 -4.45 -9.53 19.67
CA LYS A 60 -4.24 -10.30 20.90
C LYS A 60 -2.81 -10.72 21.14
N GLY A 61 -1.93 -10.56 20.16
CA GLY A 61 -0.52 -10.96 20.27
C GLY A 61 -0.32 -12.46 20.50
N VAL A 62 -1.28 -13.29 20.12
CA VAL A 62 -1.22 -14.76 20.32
C VAL A 62 -0.76 -15.47 19.06
N THR A 63 -0.17 -16.64 19.23
CA THR A 63 0.26 -17.49 18.10
C THR A 63 -0.86 -18.41 17.63
N ILE A 64 -0.92 -18.64 16.33
CA ILE A 64 -1.88 -19.55 15.69
C ILE A 64 -1.22 -20.92 15.49
N GLY A 65 -1.87 -21.97 15.97
CA GLY A 65 -1.38 -23.35 15.82
C GLY A 65 -1.21 -23.74 14.35
N GLY A 66 -0.11 -24.43 14.03
CA GLY A 66 0.19 -24.88 12.67
C GLY A 66 0.81 -23.83 11.75
N LYS A 67 1.03 -22.60 12.24
CA LYS A 67 1.72 -21.51 11.53
C LYS A 67 3.11 -21.28 12.11
N SER A 68 4.05 -20.88 11.25
CA SER A 68 5.43 -20.62 11.69
C SER A 68 5.53 -19.32 12.50
N ILE A 69 6.52 -19.22 13.38
CA ILE A 69 6.80 -17.96 14.08
C ILE A 69 7.21 -16.84 13.12
N VAL A 70 7.83 -17.18 12.00
CA VAL A 70 8.22 -16.21 10.97
C VAL A 70 6.99 -15.52 10.39
N GLU A 71 5.93 -16.28 10.07
CA GLU A 71 4.69 -15.71 9.54
C GLU A 71 4.02 -14.75 10.53
N HIS A 72 4.07 -15.04 11.84
CA HIS A 72 3.57 -14.13 12.87
C HIS A 72 4.39 -12.83 12.94
N LEU A 73 5.72 -12.96 12.88
CA LEU A 73 6.61 -11.79 12.92
C LEU A 73 6.47 -10.92 11.66
N GLU A 74 6.19 -11.52 10.50
CA GLU A 74 5.87 -10.79 9.28
C GLU A 74 4.61 -9.93 9.41
N VAL A 75 3.55 -10.48 10.01
CA VAL A 75 2.30 -9.76 10.29
C VAL A 75 2.54 -8.62 11.27
N ILE A 76 3.23 -8.89 12.39
CA ILE A 76 3.52 -7.87 13.40
C ILE A 76 4.39 -6.76 12.83
N GLY A 77 5.48 -7.12 12.14
CA GLY A 77 6.38 -6.15 11.53
C GLY A 77 5.72 -5.32 10.43
N HIS A 78 4.84 -5.93 9.62
CA HIS A 78 4.09 -5.20 8.60
C HIS A 78 3.10 -4.21 9.22
N LYS A 79 2.42 -4.60 10.30
CA LYS A 79 1.52 -3.71 11.06
C LYS A 79 2.27 -2.51 11.64
N GLU A 80 3.40 -2.73 12.30
CA GLU A 80 4.22 -1.66 12.84
C GLU A 80 4.75 -0.72 11.73
N ALA A 81 5.13 -1.29 10.57
CA ALA A 81 5.53 -0.50 9.41
C ALA A 81 4.38 0.35 8.85
N LEU A 82 3.14 -0.17 8.88
CA LEU A 82 1.96 0.60 8.47
C LEU A 82 1.68 1.76 9.44
N ASP A 83 1.80 1.55 10.75
CA ASP A 83 1.64 2.62 11.74
C ASP A 83 2.63 3.75 11.47
N PHE A 84 3.89 3.40 11.23
CA PHE A 84 4.94 4.37 10.90
C PHE A 84 4.65 5.10 9.59
N VAL A 85 4.12 4.43 8.58
CA VAL A 85 3.68 5.03 7.31
C VAL A 85 2.54 6.03 7.52
N ILE A 86 1.57 5.71 8.36
CA ILE A 86 0.45 6.61 8.69
C ILE A 86 0.97 7.86 9.43
N GLU A 87 1.90 7.71 10.35
CA GLU A 87 2.57 8.82 11.04
C GLU A 87 3.32 9.72 10.04
N LEU A 88 4.17 9.14 9.18
CA LEU A 88 4.89 9.87 8.13
C LEU A 88 3.97 10.60 7.14
N ALA A 89 2.79 10.03 6.87
CA ALA A 89 1.82 10.67 5.98
C ALA A 89 1.21 11.91 6.64
N SER A 90 0.95 11.85 7.95
CA SER A 90 0.35 12.94 8.73
C SER A 90 1.31 14.09 8.93
N ASP A 91 2.58 13.82 9.25
CA ASP A 91 3.60 14.83 9.54
C ASP A 91 4.13 15.53 8.29
N LYS A 92 3.81 15.03 7.09
CA LYS A 92 4.35 15.52 5.81
C LYS A 92 5.88 15.61 5.77
N THR A 93 6.55 14.84 6.61
CA THR A 93 8.02 14.72 6.63
C THR A 93 8.52 14.32 5.23
N PRO A 94 9.54 14.98 4.68
CA PRO A 94 10.10 14.57 3.40
C PRO A 94 10.48 13.08 3.40
N LEU A 95 10.08 12.36 2.36
CA LEU A 95 10.42 10.95 2.22
C LEU A 95 11.84 10.84 1.66
N GLY A 96 12.75 10.36 2.50
CA GLY A 96 14.14 10.11 2.14
C GLY A 96 14.50 8.62 2.22
N GLU A 97 15.74 8.31 1.90
CA GLU A 97 16.25 6.93 2.03
C GLU A 97 16.19 6.40 3.47
N ARG A 98 16.33 7.30 4.46
CA ARG A 98 16.25 6.95 5.89
C ARG A 98 14.90 6.37 6.22
N GLU A 99 13.81 7.05 5.86
CA GLU A 99 12.44 6.64 6.14
C GLU A 99 12.10 5.33 5.38
N ILE A 100 12.55 5.19 4.14
CA ILE A 100 12.38 3.95 3.35
C ILE A 100 13.10 2.77 4.04
N ARG A 101 14.31 2.99 4.53
CA ARG A 101 15.07 1.95 5.25
C ARG A 101 14.47 1.63 6.61
N GLU A 102 13.86 2.59 7.28
CA GLU A 102 13.11 2.37 8.53
C GLU A 102 11.86 1.53 8.28
N ILE A 103 11.06 1.84 7.26
CA ILE A 103 9.92 1.02 6.84
C ILE A 103 10.37 -0.42 6.57
N HIS A 104 11.47 -0.59 5.83
CA HIS A 104 12.03 -1.92 5.59
C HIS A 104 12.48 -2.61 6.89
N SER A 105 13.09 -1.88 7.80
CA SER A 105 13.55 -2.42 9.09
C SER A 105 12.39 -2.99 9.91
N LEU A 106 11.25 -2.29 9.92
CA LEU A 106 10.03 -2.74 10.58
C LEU A 106 9.43 -3.98 9.88
N VAL A 107 9.32 -3.94 8.54
CA VAL A 107 8.82 -5.08 7.74
C VAL A 107 9.64 -6.36 7.97
N MET A 108 10.94 -6.24 8.19
CA MET A 108 11.86 -7.36 8.38
C MET A 108 12.08 -7.73 9.86
N LYS A 109 11.29 -7.16 10.78
CA LYS A 109 11.41 -7.41 12.21
C LYS A 109 11.34 -8.89 12.55
N GLY A 110 12.31 -9.35 13.32
CA GLY A 110 12.37 -10.76 13.74
C GLY A 110 12.88 -11.74 12.70
N GLN A 111 13.23 -11.30 11.49
CA GLN A 111 13.90 -12.15 10.51
C GLN A 111 15.41 -12.17 10.74
N ALA A 112 15.99 -13.37 10.72
CA ALA A 112 17.37 -13.62 11.16
C ALA A 112 18.48 -13.10 10.20
N SER A 113 18.13 -12.41 9.10
CA SER A 113 19.07 -12.12 8.01
C SER A 113 20.13 -11.05 8.33
N GLY A 114 19.94 -10.26 9.37
CA GLY A 114 20.85 -9.13 9.69
C GLY A 114 20.83 -7.99 8.67
N ASP A 115 20.00 -8.09 7.62
CA ASP A 115 19.91 -7.16 6.50
C ASP A 115 18.81 -6.08 6.69
N SER A 116 18.18 -6.07 7.86
CA SER A 116 17.09 -5.15 8.20
C SER A 116 17.53 -3.68 8.00
N GLY A 117 16.81 -2.93 7.19
CA GLY A 117 17.13 -1.54 6.86
C GLY A 117 18.40 -1.32 6.03
N ARG A 118 18.99 -2.37 5.44
CA ARG A 118 20.23 -2.28 4.65
C ARG A 118 20.00 -2.65 3.19
N TYR A 119 20.53 -1.86 2.29
CA TYR A 119 20.52 -2.21 0.87
C TYR A 119 21.39 -3.45 0.63
N ARG A 120 20.96 -4.24 -0.35
CA ARG A 120 21.65 -5.47 -0.73
C ARG A 120 23.07 -5.20 -1.27
N THR A 121 23.96 -6.08 -0.93
CA THR A 121 25.36 -6.08 -1.37
C THR A 121 25.65 -7.20 -2.39
N LEU A 122 24.59 -7.93 -2.80
CA LEU A 122 24.63 -9.02 -3.77
C LEU A 122 23.49 -8.86 -4.77
N ASP A 123 23.68 -9.40 -5.96
CA ASP A 123 22.62 -9.48 -6.95
C ASP A 123 21.55 -10.48 -6.50
N VAL A 124 20.29 -10.16 -6.73
CA VAL A 124 19.14 -10.96 -6.29
C VAL A 124 18.29 -11.40 -7.46
N LYS A 125 17.55 -12.47 -7.26
CA LYS A 125 16.47 -12.92 -8.14
C LYS A 125 15.23 -13.08 -7.26
N ALA A 126 14.11 -12.49 -7.68
CA ALA A 126 12.85 -12.76 -7.00
C ALA A 126 12.23 -14.07 -7.51
N ALA A 127 11.59 -14.80 -6.62
CA ALA A 127 10.86 -15.99 -6.98
C ALA A 127 9.64 -15.63 -7.86
N GLY A 128 9.41 -16.39 -8.93
CA GLY A 128 8.25 -16.20 -9.80
C GLY A 128 8.42 -15.17 -10.92
N THR A 129 9.62 -14.59 -11.10
CA THR A 129 9.91 -13.68 -12.21
C THR A 129 11.22 -14.03 -12.91
N ASN A 130 11.27 -13.78 -14.23
CA ASN A 130 12.50 -13.87 -15.03
C ASN A 130 13.21 -12.52 -15.15
N TYR A 131 12.70 -11.47 -14.54
CA TYR A 131 13.31 -10.15 -14.60
C TYR A 131 14.68 -10.13 -13.92
N VAL A 132 15.66 -9.53 -14.59
CA VAL A 132 17.01 -9.35 -14.04
C VAL A 132 17.09 -7.97 -13.40
N TYR A 133 17.10 -7.94 -12.08
CA TYR A 133 17.20 -6.70 -11.33
C TYR A 133 18.56 -6.00 -11.57
N PRO A 134 18.62 -4.67 -11.40
CA PRO A 134 19.88 -3.93 -11.49
C PRO A 134 20.94 -4.53 -10.58
N SER A 135 22.22 -4.42 -10.99
CA SER A 135 23.34 -4.85 -10.14
C SER A 135 23.32 -4.11 -8.79
N HIS A 136 23.66 -4.83 -7.72
CA HIS A 136 23.77 -4.26 -6.37
C HIS A 136 24.66 -3.02 -6.31
N LEU A 137 25.67 -2.91 -7.19
CA LEU A 137 26.56 -1.75 -7.27
C LEU A 137 25.86 -0.45 -7.67
N LYS A 138 24.69 -0.55 -8.32
CA LYS A 138 23.88 0.60 -8.77
C LYS A 138 22.77 0.98 -7.80
N VAL A 139 22.52 0.17 -6.76
CA VAL A 139 21.36 0.36 -5.88
C VAL A 139 21.40 1.72 -5.19
N HIS A 140 22.54 2.14 -4.67
CA HIS A 140 22.65 3.43 -3.98
C HIS A 140 22.35 4.60 -4.91
N GLU A 141 22.98 4.64 -6.09
CA GLU A 141 22.74 5.67 -7.11
C GLU A 141 21.26 5.72 -7.53
N MET A 142 20.65 4.55 -7.77
CA MET A 142 19.25 4.46 -8.16
C MET A 142 18.28 4.88 -7.06
N MET A 143 18.59 4.59 -5.79
CA MET A 143 17.77 5.02 -4.66
C MET A 143 17.90 6.53 -4.40
N GLU A 144 19.10 7.10 -4.54
CA GLU A 144 19.30 8.54 -4.50
C GLU A 144 18.49 9.25 -5.60
N ALA A 145 18.55 8.75 -6.84
CA ALA A 145 17.75 9.27 -7.94
C ALA A 145 16.25 9.11 -7.73
N PHE A 146 15.81 7.99 -7.13
CA PHE A 146 14.41 7.74 -6.78
C PHE A 146 13.89 8.75 -5.76
N VAL A 147 14.65 9.01 -4.70
CA VAL A 147 14.28 9.98 -3.66
C VAL A 147 14.29 11.41 -4.22
N ALA A 148 15.30 11.76 -5.04
CA ALA A 148 15.34 13.06 -5.71
C ALA A 148 14.12 13.26 -6.63
N TRP A 149 13.72 12.23 -7.38
CA TRP A 149 12.51 12.26 -8.20
C TRP A 149 11.24 12.46 -7.36
N LEU A 150 11.08 11.77 -6.25
CA LEU A 150 9.95 11.99 -5.31
C LEU A 150 9.92 13.43 -4.80
N GLY A 151 11.09 13.97 -4.44
CA GLY A 151 11.25 15.33 -3.95
C GLY A 151 11.00 16.42 -5.01
N SER A 152 11.09 16.10 -6.31
CA SER A 152 10.80 17.04 -7.40
C SER A 152 9.31 17.37 -7.55
N SER A 153 8.44 16.70 -6.78
CA SER A 153 6.98 16.89 -6.80
C SER A 153 6.43 16.90 -8.23
N PRO A 154 6.55 15.79 -8.97
CA PRO A 154 6.07 15.76 -10.35
C PRO A 154 4.59 16.16 -10.42
N ASP A 155 4.25 17.02 -11.38
CA ASP A 155 2.86 17.43 -11.65
C ASP A 155 2.09 16.26 -12.27
N THR A 156 1.71 15.32 -11.43
CA THR A 156 1.10 14.05 -11.79
C THR A 156 -0.04 13.76 -10.82
N HIS A 157 -1.10 13.14 -11.32
CA HIS A 157 -2.21 12.73 -10.46
C HIS A 157 -1.72 11.86 -9.29
N PRO A 158 -2.18 12.06 -8.05
CA PRO A 158 -1.67 11.35 -6.86
C PRO A 158 -1.68 9.82 -6.98
N VAL A 159 -2.68 9.24 -7.61
CA VAL A 159 -2.76 7.79 -7.83
C VAL A 159 -1.68 7.34 -8.81
N ASP A 160 -1.46 8.07 -9.90
CA ASP A 160 -0.40 7.75 -10.86
C ASP A 160 1.00 7.96 -10.27
N LEU A 161 1.18 9.00 -9.43
CA LEU A 161 2.41 9.23 -8.68
C LEU A 161 2.73 8.05 -7.76
N ALA A 162 1.73 7.59 -6.98
CA ALA A 162 1.88 6.48 -6.06
C ALA A 162 2.18 5.17 -6.81
N THR A 163 1.52 4.93 -7.95
CA THR A 163 1.75 3.76 -8.81
C THR A 163 3.16 3.79 -9.40
N GLU A 164 3.61 4.95 -9.90
CA GLU A 164 4.96 5.13 -10.46
C GLU A 164 6.04 4.94 -9.39
N ALA A 165 5.85 5.48 -8.20
CA ALA A 165 6.78 5.30 -7.09
C ALA A 165 6.90 3.82 -6.70
N HIS A 166 5.76 3.13 -6.60
CA HIS A 166 5.73 1.70 -6.36
C HIS A 166 6.51 0.93 -7.43
N LEU A 167 6.22 1.18 -8.71
CA LEU A 167 6.87 0.53 -9.84
C LEU A 167 8.39 0.75 -9.84
N ARG A 168 8.84 1.99 -9.69
CA ARG A 168 10.27 2.33 -9.63
C ARG A 168 10.95 1.59 -8.49
N PHE A 169 10.37 1.64 -7.30
CA PHE A 169 10.94 1.00 -6.14
C PHE A 169 11.08 -0.52 -6.30
N VAL A 170 10.02 -1.21 -6.74
CA VAL A 170 10.10 -2.67 -6.94
C VAL A 170 11.00 -3.08 -8.11
N THR A 171 11.20 -2.19 -9.08
CA THR A 171 12.14 -2.39 -10.21
C THR A 171 13.59 -2.21 -9.77
N ILE A 172 13.91 -1.24 -8.90
CA ILE A 172 15.23 -1.10 -8.28
C ILE A 172 15.55 -2.31 -7.40
N HIS A 173 14.53 -2.79 -6.66
CA HIS A 173 14.62 -3.93 -5.74
C HIS A 173 15.78 -3.80 -4.75
N PRO A 174 15.80 -2.72 -3.94
CA PRO A 174 17.01 -2.32 -3.24
C PRO A 174 17.42 -3.24 -2.08
N PHE A 175 16.52 -4.07 -1.60
CA PHE A 175 16.76 -4.96 -0.47
C PHE A 175 16.88 -6.41 -0.91
N ARG A 176 17.38 -7.26 0.00
CA ARG A 176 17.48 -8.71 -0.26
C ARG A 176 16.13 -9.39 -0.24
N ASP A 177 15.21 -8.93 0.64
CA ASP A 177 13.84 -9.39 0.81
C ASP A 177 12.95 -8.20 1.22
N GLY A 178 11.64 -8.37 1.28
CA GLY A 178 10.69 -7.36 1.75
C GLY A 178 10.36 -6.23 0.75
N ASN A 179 10.94 -6.24 -0.45
CA ASN A 179 10.74 -5.15 -1.42
C ASN A 179 9.28 -4.98 -1.83
N GLY A 180 8.54 -6.06 -2.04
CA GLY A 180 7.12 -5.99 -2.38
C GLY A 180 6.29 -5.36 -1.26
N ARG A 181 6.49 -5.78 -0.01
CA ARG A 181 5.81 -5.24 1.18
C ARG A 181 6.12 -3.74 1.35
N VAL A 182 7.39 -3.35 1.29
CA VAL A 182 7.81 -1.93 1.36
C VAL A 182 7.23 -1.13 0.20
N GLY A 183 7.26 -1.64 -1.02
CA GLY A 183 6.70 -0.96 -2.19
C GLY A 183 5.20 -0.67 -2.04
N ARG A 184 4.41 -1.63 -1.52
CA ARG A 184 2.98 -1.43 -1.23
C ARG A 184 2.74 -0.45 -0.08
N LEU A 185 3.62 -0.39 0.90
CA LEU A 185 3.57 0.63 1.97
C LEU A 185 3.94 2.02 1.43
N LEU A 186 4.92 2.15 0.54
CA LEU A 186 5.26 3.43 -0.12
C LEU A 186 4.11 3.94 -1.00
N LEU A 187 3.43 3.06 -1.74
CA LEU A 187 2.22 3.40 -2.48
C LEU A 187 1.18 4.01 -1.54
N ASN A 188 0.93 3.37 -0.40
CA ASN A 188 -0.02 3.85 0.60
C ASN A 188 0.40 5.17 1.24
N LEU A 189 1.70 5.35 1.54
CA LEU A 189 2.22 6.61 2.07
C LEU A 189 1.87 7.79 1.15
N LEU A 190 2.10 7.62 -0.16
CA LEU A 190 1.82 8.68 -1.13
C LEU A 190 0.32 8.93 -1.30
N LEU A 191 -0.50 7.89 -1.33
CA LEU A 191 -1.96 8.03 -1.36
C LEU A 191 -2.51 8.75 -0.13
N LEU A 192 -2.08 8.35 1.07
CA LEU A 192 -2.49 8.96 2.34
C LEU A 192 -2.12 10.45 2.41
N ARG A 193 -0.92 10.84 1.95
CA ARG A 193 -0.48 12.25 1.88
C ARG A 193 -1.40 13.13 1.05
N HIS A 194 -2.07 12.55 0.06
CA HIS A 194 -3.00 13.23 -0.82
C HIS A 194 -4.47 13.02 -0.41
N GLY A 195 -4.72 12.48 0.79
CA GLY A 195 -6.05 12.35 1.35
C GLY A 195 -6.87 11.14 0.85
N TYR A 196 -6.25 10.23 0.09
CA TYR A 196 -6.85 8.95 -0.26
C TYR A 196 -6.83 8.01 0.95
N PRO A 197 -7.79 7.07 1.07
CA PRO A 197 -7.75 6.06 2.13
C PRO A 197 -6.64 5.04 1.89
N VAL A 198 -6.36 4.23 2.92
CA VAL A 198 -5.47 3.06 2.78
C VAL A 198 -6.01 2.17 1.66
N THR A 199 -5.13 1.78 0.74
CA THR A 199 -5.47 1.02 -0.47
C THR A 199 -4.88 -0.38 -0.41
N VAL A 200 -5.71 -1.39 -0.66
CA VAL A 200 -5.34 -2.79 -0.53
C VAL A 200 -5.31 -3.47 -1.91
N LEU A 201 -4.14 -3.96 -2.31
CA LEU A 201 -4.01 -4.92 -3.41
C LEU A 201 -4.32 -6.31 -2.86
N HIS A 202 -5.35 -6.96 -3.37
CA HIS A 202 -5.83 -8.22 -2.84
C HIS A 202 -4.97 -9.40 -3.31
N VAL A 203 -4.71 -10.35 -2.41
CA VAL A 203 -3.96 -11.58 -2.73
C VAL A 203 -4.59 -12.39 -3.86
N ALA A 204 -5.91 -12.33 -4.02
CA ALA A 204 -6.62 -12.96 -5.13
C ALA A 204 -6.17 -12.45 -6.51
N GLN A 205 -5.70 -11.19 -6.58
CA GLN A 205 -5.18 -10.55 -7.79
C GLN A 205 -3.63 -10.70 -7.93
N ARG A 206 -3.00 -11.54 -7.09
CA ARG A 206 -1.54 -11.70 -7.07
C ARG A 206 -0.95 -12.02 -8.45
N ALA A 207 -1.56 -12.94 -9.19
CA ALA A 207 -1.06 -13.34 -10.51
C ALA A 207 -1.12 -12.18 -11.52
N GLU A 208 -2.20 -11.41 -11.52
CA GLU A 208 -2.37 -10.23 -12.38
C GLU A 208 -1.37 -9.13 -12.00
N TYR A 209 -1.21 -8.89 -10.71
CA TYR A 209 -0.27 -7.89 -10.19
C TYR A 209 1.19 -8.21 -10.54
N ILE A 210 1.65 -9.43 -10.31
CA ILE A 210 3.01 -9.86 -10.67
C ILE A 210 3.20 -9.84 -12.19
N GLY A 211 2.23 -10.34 -12.95
CA GLY A 211 2.26 -10.31 -14.41
C GLY A 211 2.32 -8.90 -14.99
N ALA A 212 1.61 -7.94 -14.40
CA ALA A 212 1.67 -6.54 -14.80
C ALA A 212 3.06 -5.93 -14.56
N LEU A 213 3.68 -6.20 -13.42
CA LEU A 213 5.06 -5.76 -13.13
C LEU A 213 6.06 -6.37 -14.12
N GLU A 214 5.98 -7.67 -14.39
CA GLU A 214 6.86 -8.35 -15.35
C GLU A 214 6.71 -7.80 -16.77
N ALA A 215 5.47 -7.54 -17.20
CA ALA A 215 5.21 -6.96 -18.51
C ALA A 215 5.92 -5.60 -18.68
N ILE A 216 5.80 -4.72 -17.68
CA ILE A 216 6.46 -3.41 -17.69
C ILE A 216 7.98 -3.56 -17.67
N GLN A 217 8.52 -4.42 -16.82
CA GLN A 217 9.94 -4.68 -16.66
C GLN A 217 10.55 -5.30 -17.93
N SER A 218 9.72 -5.89 -18.80
CA SER A 218 10.10 -6.42 -20.12
C SER A 218 9.86 -5.42 -21.27
N GLY A 219 9.55 -4.16 -20.96
CA GLY A 219 9.35 -3.09 -21.95
C GLY A 219 7.90 -2.93 -22.44
N GLY A 220 6.94 -3.57 -21.78
CA GLY A 220 5.50 -3.40 -22.05
C GLY A 220 4.93 -2.12 -21.44
N THR A 221 3.60 -1.94 -21.58
CA THR A 221 2.87 -0.79 -21.05
C THR A 221 2.52 -1.00 -19.58
N ARG A 222 2.20 0.10 -18.88
CA ARG A 222 1.78 0.06 -17.47
C ARG A 222 0.27 -0.03 -17.27
N ASP A 223 -0.52 -0.10 -18.36
CA ASP A 223 -1.98 -0.03 -18.32
C ASP A 223 -2.61 -1.04 -17.34
N ALA A 224 -2.09 -2.26 -17.30
CA ALA A 224 -2.58 -3.30 -16.40
C ALA A 224 -2.32 -2.97 -14.91
N LEU A 225 -1.14 -2.46 -14.58
CA LEU A 225 -0.81 -2.05 -13.22
C LEU A 225 -1.62 -0.83 -12.80
N ASP A 226 -1.76 0.16 -13.69
CA ASP A 226 -2.58 1.35 -13.46
C ASP A 226 -4.04 0.99 -13.22
N ALA A 227 -4.60 0.07 -14.00
CA ALA A 227 -5.96 -0.43 -13.81
C ALA A 227 -6.14 -1.12 -12.44
N LEU A 228 -5.22 -2.00 -12.05
CA LEU A 228 -5.25 -2.69 -10.76
C LEU A 228 -5.20 -1.72 -9.59
N VAL A 229 -4.31 -0.71 -9.64
CA VAL A 229 -4.20 0.27 -8.55
C VAL A 229 -5.41 1.17 -8.50
N ARG A 230 -5.92 1.67 -9.65
CA ARG A 230 -7.13 2.50 -9.71
C ARG A 230 -8.35 1.77 -9.16
N GLU A 231 -8.52 0.50 -9.52
CA GLU A 231 -9.59 -0.34 -8.98
C GLU A 231 -9.45 -0.54 -7.46
N ALA A 232 -8.24 -0.77 -6.96
CA ALA A 232 -8.00 -0.90 -5.53
C ALA A 232 -8.31 0.41 -4.77
N VAL A 233 -7.92 1.57 -5.33
CA VAL A 233 -8.25 2.89 -4.77
C VAL A 233 -9.76 3.13 -4.78
N ALA A 234 -10.45 2.78 -5.88
CA ALA A 234 -11.90 2.90 -5.97
C ALA A 234 -12.63 2.08 -4.90
N ARG A 235 -12.23 0.81 -4.71
CA ARG A 235 -12.78 -0.05 -3.65
C ARG A 235 -12.61 0.57 -2.26
N SER A 236 -11.43 1.13 -1.98
CA SER A 236 -11.16 1.76 -0.69
C SER A 236 -11.97 3.05 -0.48
N LEU A 237 -12.15 3.84 -1.53
CA LEU A 237 -13.02 5.02 -1.49
C LEU A 237 -14.47 4.63 -1.28
N LEU A 238 -14.94 3.58 -1.96
CA LEU A 238 -16.29 3.05 -1.85
C LEU A 238 -16.59 2.61 -0.41
N ASP A 239 -15.75 1.73 0.13
CA ASP A 239 -15.87 1.23 1.51
C ASP A 239 -15.82 2.37 2.54
N THR A 240 -14.96 3.38 2.32
CA THR A 240 -14.89 4.56 3.18
C THR A 240 -16.18 5.38 3.13
N LEU A 241 -16.74 5.60 1.94
CA LEU A 241 -18.00 6.32 1.76
C LEU A 241 -19.18 5.55 2.36
N GLU A 242 -19.28 4.25 2.12
CA GLU A 242 -20.33 3.40 2.69
C GLU A 242 -20.30 3.43 4.21
N THR A 243 -19.12 3.24 4.81
CA THR A 243 -18.94 3.27 6.27
C THR A 243 -19.27 4.64 6.84
N ALA A 244 -18.82 5.73 6.21
CA ALA A 244 -19.13 7.08 6.64
C ALA A 244 -20.63 7.37 6.55
N LEU A 245 -21.29 7.01 5.44
CA LEU A 245 -22.70 7.28 5.21
C LEU A 245 -23.67 6.37 6.00
N SER A 246 -23.16 5.28 6.58
CA SER A 246 -23.95 4.47 7.53
C SER A 246 -24.07 5.11 8.92
N SER A 247 -23.23 6.10 9.23
CA SER A 247 -23.23 6.83 10.49
C SER A 247 -24.09 8.09 10.40
N GLU A 248 -25.08 8.22 11.28
CA GLU A 248 -25.90 9.43 11.40
C GLU A 248 -25.12 10.67 11.89
N LYS A 249 -23.91 10.46 12.37
CA LYS A 249 -23.06 11.53 12.93
C LYS A 249 -22.24 12.27 11.86
N VAL A 250 -22.21 11.78 10.62
CA VAL A 250 -21.44 12.41 9.54
C VAL A 250 -22.19 13.61 8.99
N ALA A 251 -21.61 14.78 9.14
CA ALA A 251 -22.15 16.01 8.59
C ALA A 251 -21.69 16.20 7.13
N VAL A 252 -22.63 16.16 6.20
CA VAL A 252 -22.36 16.38 4.78
C VAL A 252 -23.58 17.05 4.13
N SER A 253 -23.37 17.85 3.09
CA SER A 253 -24.47 18.47 2.35
C SER A 253 -25.29 17.44 1.57
N ASP A 254 -26.60 17.70 1.41
CA ASP A 254 -27.50 16.82 0.65
C ASP A 254 -27.02 16.56 -0.78
N ALA A 255 -26.38 17.55 -1.39
CA ALA A 255 -25.85 17.42 -2.75
C ALA A 255 -24.67 16.41 -2.82
N VAL A 256 -23.76 16.41 -1.84
CA VAL A 256 -22.66 15.44 -1.76
C VAL A 256 -23.21 14.07 -1.40
N LEU A 257 -24.15 14.00 -0.44
CA LEU A 257 -24.78 12.77 -0.02
C LEU A 257 -25.47 12.03 -1.20
N ALA A 258 -26.24 12.77 -2.01
CA ALA A 258 -26.94 12.19 -3.15
C ALA A 258 -25.95 11.64 -4.20
N LYS A 259 -24.89 12.37 -4.52
CA LYS A 259 -23.86 11.95 -5.50
C LYS A 259 -23.05 10.75 -5.00
N ALA A 260 -22.63 10.76 -3.74
CA ALA A 260 -21.90 9.66 -3.16
C ALA A 260 -22.72 8.35 -3.12
N ARG A 261 -24.03 8.46 -2.76
CA ARG A 261 -24.95 7.31 -2.79
C ARG A 261 -25.17 6.78 -4.20
N ALA A 262 -25.32 7.65 -5.21
CA ALA A 262 -25.46 7.23 -6.60
C ALA A 262 -24.22 6.45 -7.06
N TRP A 263 -23.03 6.96 -6.79
CA TRP A 263 -21.76 6.30 -7.14
C TRP A 263 -21.60 4.92 -6.46
N ILE A 264 -22.00 4.81 -5.19
CA ILE A 264 -22.02 3.52 -4.47
C ILE A 264 -22.97 2.52 -5.14
N GLN A 265 -24.17 2.97 -5.58
CA GLN A 265 -25.16 2.10 -6.23
C GLN A 265 -24.75 1.63 -7.62
N GLU A 266 -23.97 2.43 -8.35
CA GLU A 266 -23.47 2.10 -9.68
C GLU A 266 -22.33 1.06 -9.61
N GLY A 267 -21.77 0.81 -8.44
CA GLY A 267 -20.72 -0.15 -8.19
C GLY A 267 -19.42 0.25 -8.91
N ALA A 268 -18.69 1.12 -8.31
CA ALA A 268 -17.40 1.58 -8.86
C ALA A 268 -16.44 0.46 -9.24
#